data_b98ad9224c163d44c68dcd4ac9b6ad74
#
_entry.id   b98ad9224c163d44c68dcd4ac9b6ad74
#
_cell.length_a   1.000
_cell.length_b   1.000
_cell.length_c   1.000
_cell.angle_alpha   90.00
_cell.angle_beta   90.00
_cell.angle_gamma   90.00
#
_symmetry.space_group_name_H-M   'P 1'
#
loop_
_entity.id
_entity.type
_entity.pdbx_description
1 polymer ?
#
loop_
_entity_poly.entity_id
_entity_poly.type
_entity_poly.pdbx_seq_one_letter_code
_entity_poly.pdbx_strand_id
1 'polypeptide(L)'
;KEVPLAEGTYEAIRPSVTIPYFQPYCYNTGATDDFYGERYFTGTYLQYIEGGEIKKVGLVSGGSVVVEHTADGYNITMNFVADNGVKFNLSFNGSLISVNLNDNDTTMTPRPWTTLANDHVYNFPEKSECYVYCFGEMIAEGYDSWMIVIFGANSEYPDGYGDMFTSEFVTAKGDRTTMPVGEYRFAYEMGDRVMFPGTTSYAGSILFSYYGDLTPDAEGYSSQTAPISSGKVVVEEAADGNYRFIFDMVDDGGNKITGEWSGKPLVEDLSEDV
;
A
#
# COMPACT_ATOMS: atom_id res chain seq x y z
N LYS A 1 -2.29 24.60 6.24
CA LYS A 1 -3.32 25.12 7.20
C LYS A 1 -3.37 24.18 8.38
N GLU A 2 -3.18 24.68 9.59
CA GLU A 2 -3.35 23.86 10.79
C GLU A 2 -4.78 23.35 10.85
N VAL A 3 -4.94 22.04 10.98
CA VAL A 3 -6.24 21.42 11.24
C VAL A 3 -6.24 21.01 12.70
N PRO A 4 -7.10 21.60 13.53
CA PRO A 4 -7.17 21.22 14.92
C PRO A 4 -7.61 19.78 15.06
N LEU A 5 -7.03 19.06 16.00
CA LEU A 5 -7.53 17.75 16.42
C LEU A 5 -8.95 17.94 16.96
N ALA A 6 -9.93 17.21 16.43
CA ALA A 6 -11.32 17.39 16.81
C ALA A 6 -11.55 17.06 18.29
N GLU A 7 -12.41 17.84 18.96
CA GLU A 7 -12.87 17.50 20.31
C GLU A 7 -13.74 16.24 20.27
N GLY A 8 -13.61 15.40 21.27
CA GLY A 8 -14.42 14.21 21.41
C GLY A 8 -13.71 13.04 22.05
N THR A 9 -14.40 11.91 22.09
CA THR A 9 -13.86 10.64 22.56
C THR A 9 -13.49 9.79 21.38
N TYR A 10 -12.26 9.31 21.35
CA TYR A 10 -11.71 8.41 20.35
C TYR A 10 -11.64 7.01 20.93
N GLU A 11 -12.21 6.06 20.23
CA GLU A 11 -12.26 4.66 20.62
C GLU A 11 -11.22 3.82 19.90
N ALA A 12 -10.75 2.77 20.55
CA ALA A 12 -9.82 1.83 19.95
C ALA A 12 -10.49 1.00 18.86
N ILE A 13 -9.89 0.94 17.70
CA ILE A 13 -10.27 0.00 16.65
C ILE A 13 -9.10 -0.90 16.26
N ARG A 14 -9.39 -2.14 15.90
CA ARG A 14 -8.44 -3.01 15.26
C ARG A 14 -8.70 -2.96 13.76
N PRO A 15 -7.82 -2.35 12.96
CA PRO A 15 -7.99 -2.34 11.51
C PRO A 15 -8.00 -3.76 10.95
N SER A 16 -8.79 -3.95 9.93
CA SER A 16 -8.87 -5.20 9.16
C SER A 16 -9.22 -4.84 7.72
N VAL A 17 -9.29 -5.82 6.85
CA VAL A 17 -9.74 -5.60 5.46
C VAL A 17 -11.16 -5.01 5.35
N THR A 18 -11.99 -5.20 6.39
CA THR A 18 -13.35 -4.66 6.46
C THR A 18 -13.49 -3.42 7.34
N ILE A 19 -12.45 -3.09 8.12
CA ILE A 19 -12.43 -1.93 9.02
C ILE A 19 -11.25 -1.06 8.63
N PRO A 20 -11.48 0.07 7.93
CA PRO A 20 -10.41 0.94 7.45
C PRO A 20 -9.58 1.54 8.60
N TYR A 21 -8.32 1.84 8.32
CA TYR A 21 -7.38 2.40 9.30
C TYR A 21 -7.76 3.77 9.85
N PHE A 22 -8.45 4.61 9.12
CA PHE A 22 -8.71 5.99 9.50
C PHE A 22 -10.21 6.25 9.59
N GLN A 23 -10.84 5.80 10.68
CA GLN A 23 -12.23 6.16 10.97
C GLN A 23 -12.31 7.41 11.86
N PRO A 24 -13.32 8.26 11.67
CA PRO A 24 -13.54 9.40 12.56
C PRO A 24 -13.69 8.95 14.01
N TYR A 25 -13.05 9.69 14.91
CA TYR A 25 -13.07 9.42 16.35
C TYR A 25 -12.61 8.00 16.74
N CYS A 26 -11.63 7.49 16.01
CA CYS A 26 -11.01 6.22 16.32
C CYS A 26 -9.48 6.33 16.32
N TYR A 27 -8.83 5.44 17.04
CA TYR A 27 -7.40 5.21 16.96
C TYR A 27 -7.12 3.72 16.79
N ASN A 28 -6.03 3.39 16.12
CA ASN A 28 -5.68 2.01 15.83
C ASN A 28 -5.05 1.33 17.05
N THR A 29 -5.51 0.13 17.39
CA THR A 29 -4.85 -0.69 18.41
C THR A 29 -3.42 -1.04 18.00
N GLY A 30 -2.59 -1.33 19.00
CA GLY A 30 -1.22 -1.78 18.78
C GLY A 30 -1.17 -3.20 18.22
N ALA A 31 -0.23 -3.42 17.33
CA ALA A 31 0.10 -4.73 16.77
C ALA A 31 1.61 -4.90 16.64
N THR A 32 2.04 -6.13 16.48
CA THR A 32 3.42 -6.44 16.04
C THR A 32 3.37 -7.04 14.67
N ASP A 33 4.39 -6.73 13.89
CA ASP A 33 4.65 -7.35 12.61
C ASP A 33 6.10 -7.86 12.61
N ASP A 34 6.32 -9.04 12.05
CA ASP A 34 7.63 -9.63 11.95
C ASP A 34 8.05 -9.60 10.46
N PHE A 35 9.00 -8.76 10.12
CA PHE A 35 9.49 -8.59 8.76
C PHE A 35 10.99 -8.81 8.71
N TYR A 36 11.45 -9.73 7.87
CA TYR A 36 12.87 -10.15 7.76
C TYR A 36 13.53 -10.54 9.09
N GLY A 37 12.75 -11.14 10.01
CA GLY A 37 13.26 -11.56 11.31
C GLY A 37 13.38 -10.45 12.35
N GLU A 38 12.99 -9.24 12.02
CA GLU A 38 12.89 -8.12 12.96
C GLU A 38 11.42 -7.85 13.31
N ARG A 39 11.20 -7.52 14.58
CA ARG A 39 9.86 -7.22 15.09
C ARG A 39 9.61 -5.73 15.10
N TYR A 40 8.55 -5.33 14.39
CA TYR A 40 8.08 -3.95 14.33
C TYR A 40 6.80 -3.79 15.16
N PHE A 41 6.64 -2.60 15.73
CA PHE A 41 5.42 -2.21 16.43
C PHE A 41 4.64 -1.24 15.55
N THR A 42 3.33 -1.50 15.37
CA THR A 42 2.43 -0.68 14.56
C THR A 42 1.23 -0.25 15.40
N GLY A 43 0.51 0.77 14.94
CA GLY A 43 -0.62 1.33 15.68
C GLY A 43 -0.20 2.02 16.98
N THR A 44 -0.96 1.83 18.05
CA THR A 44 -0.73 2.49 19.34
C THR A 44 -0.01 1.58 20.32
N TYR A 45 1.14 2.00 20.78
CA TYR A 45 1.92 1.25 21.78
C TYR A 45 2.61 2.20 22.77
N LEU A 46 2.99 1.67 23.91
CA LEU A 46 3.71 2.37 24.97
C LEU A 46 5.11 1.81 25.08
N GLN A 47 6.10 2.69 25.23
CA GLN A 47 7.48 2.29 25.43
C GLN A 47 7.96 2.84 26.78
N TYR A 48 8.59 1.97 27.57
CA TYR A 48 9.38 2.39 28.72
C TYR A 48 10.85 2.45 28.31
N ILE A 49 11.42 3.67 28.37
CA ILE A 49 12.80 3.95 27.98
C ILE A 49 13.61 4.28 29.23
N GLU A 50 14.74 3.63 29.39
CA GLU A 50 15.69 3.87 30.46
C GLU A 50 17.11 3.90 29.90
N GLY A 51 17.84 4.98 30.20
CA GLY A 51 19.20 5.15 29.67
C GLY A 51 19.29 5.25 28.15
N GLY A 52 18.23 5.70 27.47
CA GLY A 52 18.15 5.77 26.01
C GLY A 52 17.80 4.46 25.30
N GLU A 53 17.54 3.39 26.07
CA GLU A 53 17.16 2.09 25.53
C GLU A 53 15.70 1.75 25.87
N ILE A 54 15.01 1.12 24.91
CA ILE A 54 13.65 0.59 25.13
C ILE A 54 13.74 -0.66 26.01
N LYS A 55 13.23 -0.59 27.22
CA LYS A 55 13.23 -1.70 28.18
C LYS A 55 11.94 -2.52 28.15
N LYS A 56 10.82 -1.89 27.83
CA LYS A 56 9.52 -2.56 27.77
C LYS A 56 8.64 -1.92 26.71
N VAL A 57 7.81 -2.73 26.07
CA VAL A 57 6.77 -2.30 25.15
C VAL A 57 5.45 -2.92 25.59
N GLY A 58 4.38 -2.13 25.59
CA GLY A 58 3.01 -2.58 25.80
C GLY A 58 2.15 -2.17 24.60
N LEU A 59 1.56 -3.14 23.92
CA LEU A 59 0.63 -2.88 22.83
C LEU A 59 -0.71 -2.45 23.42
N VAL A 60 -1.27 -1.37 22.91
CA VAL A 60 -2.60 -0.90 23.34
C VAL A 60 -3.66 -1.72 22.62
N SER A 61 -4.45 -2.48 23.38
CA SER A 61 -5.52 -3.33 22.86
C SER A 61 -6.92 -2.68 22.96
N GLY A 62 -7.04 -1.60 23.74
CA GLY A 62 -8.31 -0.95 23.96
C GLY A 62 -8.20 0.29 24.85
N GLY A 63 -9.34 0.89 25.15
CA GLY A 63 -9.46 2.07 25.96
C GLY A 63 -9.95 3.27 25.14
N SER A 64 -9.81 4.48 25.69
CA SER A 64 -10.29 5.70 25.04
C SER A 64 -9.28 6.84 25.16
N VAL A 65 -9.35 7.76 24.20
CA VAL A 65 -8.66 9.06 24.22
C VAL A 65 -9.72 10.15 24.20
N VAL A 66 -9.74 11.02 25.20
CA VAL A 66 -10.64 12.16 25.27
C VAL A 66 -9.84 13.42 24.93
N VAL A 67 -10.31 14.16 23.95
CA VAL A 67 -9.71 15.41 23.49
C VAL A 67 -10.65 16.56 23.80
N GLU A 68 -10.14 17.57 24.51
CA GLU A 68 -10.82 18.81 24.84
C GLU A 68 -9.95 19.98 24.37
N HIS A 69 -10.57 21.00 23.79
CA HIS A 69 -9.87 22.26 23.49
C HIS A 69 -9.76 23.14 24.73
N THR A 70 -8.65 23.80 24.86
CA THR A 70 -8.43 24.83 25.87
C THR A 70 -8.13 26.16 25.20
N ALA A 71 -8.05 27.23 25.97
CA ALA A 71 -7.70 28.58 25.43
C ALA A 71 -6.33 28.59 24.75
N ASP A 72 -5.40 27.74 25.21
CA ASP A 72 -3.99 27.74 24.79
C ASP A 72 -3.57 26.40 24.13
N GLY A 73 -4.52 25.54 23.78
CA GLY A 73 -4.21 24.26 23.17
C GLY A 73 -5.21 23.15 23.48
N TYR A 74 -4.73 22.04 24.04
CA TYR A 74 -5.50 20.82 24.26
C TYR A 74 -5.32 20.28 25.68
N ASN A 75 -6.37 19.68 26.18
CA ASN A 75 -6.33 18.75 27.28
C ASN A 75 -6.69 17.36 26.76
N ILE A 76 -5.73 16.42 26.78
CA ILE A 76 -5.93 15.07 26.25
C ILE A 76 -5.77 14.08 27.38
N THR A 77 -6.83 13.30 27.64
CA THR A 77 -6.83 12.22 28.62
C THR A 77 -6.87 10.89 27.89
N MET A 78 -5.90 10.03 28.19
CA MET A 78 -5.75 8.71 27.55
C MET A 78 -5.90 7.62 28.62
N ASN A 79 -6.89 6.77 28.46
CA ASN A 79 -7.17 5.62 29.33
C ASN A 79 -6.97 4.35 28.52
N PHE A 80 -5.74 3.87 28.46
CA PHE A 80 -5.37 2.71 27.66
C PHE A 80 -5.41 1.41 28.44
N VAL A 81 -5.71 0.35 27.74
CA VAL A 81 -5.57 -1.03 28.20
C VAL A 81 -4.57 -1.72 27.27
N ALA A 82 -3.50 -2.26 27.85
CA ALA A 82 -2.53 -3.05 27.09
C ALA A 82 -3.06 -4.47 26.83
N ASP A 83 -2.43 -5.16 25.90
CA ASP A 83 -2.76 -6.54 25.50
C ASP A 83 -2.68 -7.56 26.67
N ASN A 84 -1.86 -7.29 27.68
CA ASN A 84 -1.76 -8.06 28.91
C ASN A 84 -2.73 -7.62 30.03
N GLY A 85 -3.67 -6.71 29.73
CA GLY A 85 -4.68 -6.19 30.65
C GLY A 85 -4.21 -5.08 31.60
N VAL A 86 -2.96 -4.66 31.52
CA VAL A 86 -2.46 -3.52 32.34
C VAL A 86 -3.09 -2.23 31.84
N LYS A 87 -3.57 -1.41 32.78
CA LYS A 87 -4.19 -0.11 32.50
C LYS A 87 -3.18 1.02 32.65
N PHE A 88 -3.23 1.95 31.72
CA PHE A 88 -2.41 3.17 31.71
C PHE A 88 -3.34 4.37 31.64
N ASN A 89 -3.12 5.33 32.54
CA ASN A 89 -3.79 6.62 32.51
C ASN A 89 -2.73 7.70 32.27
N LEU A 90 -2.86 8.39 31.16
CA LEU A 90 -1.94 9.44 30.73
C LEU A 90 -2.73 10.73 30.49
N SER A 91 -2.10 11.88 30.69
CA SER A 91 -2.68 13.15 30.34
C SER A 91 -1.64 14.04 29.66
N PHE A 92 -2.10 14.84 28.73
CA PHE A 92 -1.33 15.87 28.07
C PHE A 92 -2.12 17.20 28.17
N ASN A 93 -1.43 18.25 28.54
CA ASN A 93 -1.99 19.60 28.51
C ASN A 93 -0.97 20.52 27.81
N GLY A 94 -1.38 21.14 26.72
CA GLY A 94 -0.50 22.01 25.93
C GLY A 94 -0.93 22.16 24.48
N SER A 95 -0.11 22.86 23.71
CA SER A 95 -0.32 23.02 22.28
C SER A 95 0.20 21.81 21.51
N LEU A 96 -0.51 21.45 20.46
CA LEU A 96 -0.08 20.46 19.46
C LEU A 96 0.18 21.17 18.14
N ILE A 97 1.24 20.76 17.48
CA ILE A 97 1.44 21.12 16.07
C ILE A 97 0.71 20.06 15.26
N SER A 98 -0.36 20.45 14.60
CA SER A 98 -1.10 19.59 13.67
C SER A 98 -0.84 20.03 12.23
N VAL A 99 -0.56 19.07 11.37
CA VAL A 99 -0.35 19.30 9.94
C VAL A 99 -1.43 18.55 9.19
N ASN A 100 -2.18 19.25 8.34
CA ASN A 100 -3.11 18.61 7.43
C ASN A 100 -2.36 18.06 6.23
N LEU A 101 -2.22 16.75 6.17
CA LEU A 101 -1.57 16.07 5.05
C LEU A 101 -2.50 15.89 3.83
N ASN A 102 -3.80 16.17 3.99
CA ASN A 102 -4.79 16.06 2.92
C ASN A 102 -5.09 17.42 2.23
N ASP A 103 -4.57 18.50 2.76
CA ASP A 103 -4.79 19.79 2.12
C ASP A 103 -3.77 20.00 1.00
N ASN A 104 -4.23 20.55 -0.12
CA ASN A 104 -3.38 21.12 -1.18
C ASN A 104 -2.56 22.33 -0.64
N ASP A 105 -2.01 22.20 0.56
CA ASP A 105 -1.07 23.17 1.08
C ASP A 105 0.21 23.05 0.27
N THR A 106 0.39 23.99 -0.65
CA THR A 106 1.54 24.08 -1.54
C THR A 106 2.87 24.23 -0.78
N THR A 107 2.85 24.38 0.54
CA THR A 107 4.06 24.47 1.38
C THR A 107 4.51 23.10 1.88
N MET A 108 3.64 22.09 1.86
CA MET A 108 3.93 20.69 2.21
C MET A 108 3.27 19.77 1.18
N THR A 109 3.59 19.94 -0.09
CA THR A 109 3.25 18.91 -1.08
C THR A 109 3.91 17.62 -0.62
N PRO A 110 3.17 16.54 -0.36
CA PRO A 110 3.80 15.25 -0.15
C PRO A 110 4.74 15.02 -1.31
N ARG A 111 6.03 14.84 -1.04
CA ARG A 111 6.97 14.55 -2.11
C ARG A 111 6.50 13.24 -2.74
N PRO A 112 6.22 13.21 -4.05
CA PRO A 112 5.85 11.96 -4.68
C PRO A 112 6.95 10.93 -4.46
N TRP A 113 6.56 9.68 -4.31
CA TRP A 113 7.49 8.59 -4.12
C TRP A 113 8.11 8.13 -5.44
N THR A 114 7.53 8.57 -6.55
CA THR A 114 8.10 8.31 -7.86
C THR A 114 9.50 8.89 -7.98
N THR A 115 10.40 8.12 -8.57
CA THR A 115 11.72 8.58 -8.98
C THR A 115 11.77 8.99 -10.45
N LEU A 116 10.65 8.84 -11.17
CA LEU A 116 10.52 9.32 -12.55
C LEU A 116 10.51 10.85 -12.59
N ALA A 117 11.33 11.41 -13.46
CA ALA A 117 11.39 12.85 -13.69
C ALA A 117 10.51 13.32 -14.86
N ASN A 118 10.02 12.40 -15.68
CA ASN A 118 9.24 12.65 -16.89
C ASN A 118 8.32 11.48 -17.19
N ASP A 119 7.42 11.67 -18.16
CA ASP A 119 6.61 10.59 -18.73
C ASP A 119 7.49 9.42 -19.16
N HIS A 120 6.99 8.21 -18.99
CA HIS A 120 7.69 6.98 -19.32
C HIS A 120 6.87 6.13 -20.28
N VAL A 121 7.57 5.48 -21.21
CA VAL A 121 6.97 4.49 -22.10
C VAL A 121 7.62 3.15 -21.80
N TYR A 122 6.83 2.15 -21.40
CA TYR A 122 7.32 0.81 -21.13
C TYR A 122 8.16 0.25 -22.27
N ASN A 123 9.31 -0.25 -21.90
CA ASN A 123 10.23 -0.96 -22.80
C ASN A 123 10.55 -2.32 -22.16
N PHE A 124 9.59 -3.23 -22.22
CA PHE A 124 9.81 -4.58 -21.74
C PHE A 124 10.83 -5.31 -22.63
N PRO A 125 11.80 -6.03 -22.04
CA PRO A 125 12.72 -6.87 -22.79
C PRO A 125 11.97 -7.92 -23.64
N GLU A 126 12.56 -8.31 -24.76
CA GLU A 126 11.97 -9.32 -25.68
C GLU A 126 11.62 -10.63 -24.98
N LYS A 127 12.37 -11.01 -23.93
CA LYS A 127 12.13 -12.19 -23.12
C LYS A 127 11.46 -11.88 -21.78
N SER A 128 10.59 -10.87 -21.75
CA SER A 128 9.83 -10.58 -20.55
C SER A 128 8.79 -11.67 -20.27
N GLU A 129 8.62 -11.99 -19.00
CA GLU A 129 7.64 -12.95 -18.50
C GLU A 129 6.51 -12.24 -17.77
N CYS A 130 5.33 -12.86 -17.81
CA CYS A 130 4.16 -12.39 -17.07
C CYS A 130 3.64 -13.50 -16.19
N TYR A 131 3.57 -13.25 -14.90
CA TYR A 131 2.99 -14.15 -13.90
C TYR A 131 1.71 -13.53 -13.36
N VAL A 132 0.66 -14.35 -13.26
CA VAL A 132 -0.64 -13.96 -12.75
C VAL A 132 -1.04 -14.97 -11.68
N TYR A 133 -1.19 -14.54 -10.46
CA TYR A 133 -1.56 -15.38 -9.33
C TYR A 133 -2.96 -15.03 -8.85
N CYS A 134 -3.82 -16.05 -8.70
CA CYS A 134 -5.15 -15.90 -8.12
C CYS A 134 -5.15 -16.42 -6.68
N PHE A 135 -5.55 -15.59 -5.73
CA PHE A 135 -5.67 -15.93 -4.31
C PHE A 135 -7.13 -16.18 -3.88
N GLY A 136 -8.05 -16.25 -4.86
CA GLY A 136 -9.47 -16.41 -4.56
C GLY A 136 -10.06 -15.26 -3.76
N GLU A 137 -11.05 -15.55 -2.94
CA GLU A 137 -11.79 -14.55 -2.16
C GLU A 137 -11.03 -14.07 -0.90
N MET A 138 -9.71 -13.90 -0.99
CA MET A 138 -8.86 -13.52 0.14
C MET A 138 -9.24 -12.16 0.75
N ILE A 139 -9.60 -11.18 -0.07
CA ILE A 139 -9.88 -9.80 0.39
C ILE A 139 -11.36 -9.60 0.70
N ALA A 140 -12.26 -10.09 -0.15
CA ALA A 140 -13.69 -9.91 0.03
C ALA A 140 -14.51 -11.02 -0.64
N GLU A 141 -15.63 -11.42 0.00
CA GLU A 141 -16.59 -12.37 -0.55
C GLU A 141 -17.15 -11.86 -1.89
N GLY A 142 -17.23 -12.74 -2.87
CA GLY A 142 -17.74 -12.44 -4.23
C GLY A 142 -16.71 -11.84 -5.18
N TYR A 143 -15.49 -11.61 -4.72
CA TYR A 143 -14.39 -11.11 -5.53
C TYR A 143 -13.15 -12.00 -5.43
N ASP A 144 -12.58 -12.36 -6.57
CA ASP A 144 -11.28 -13.02 -6.60
C ASP A 144 -10.16 -11.96 -6.59
N SER A 145 -9.18 -12.17 -5.72
CA SER A 145 -7.99 -11.34 -5.57
C SER A 145 -6.88 -11.89 -6.43
N TRP A 146 -6.17 -11.01 -7.09
CA TRP A 146 -5.12 -11.37 -8.04
C TRP A 146 -3.87 -10.51 -7.85
N MET A 147 -2.74 -11.05 -8.25
CA MET A 147 -1.51 -10.30 -8.45
C MET A 147 -0.96 -10.56 -9.84
N ILE A 148 -0.52 -9.53 -10.52
CA ILE A 148 0.22 -9.63 -11.77
C ILE A 148 1.62 -9.07 -11.61
N VAL A 149 2.59 -9.74 -12.22
CA VAL A 149 3.97 -9.25 -12.34
C VAL A 149 4.45 -9.47 -13.76
N ILE A 150 4.87 -8.40 -14.42
CA ILE A 150 5.53 -8.45 -15.74
C ILE A 150 6.94 -7.91 -15.55
N PHE A 151 7.95 -8.67 -15.93
CA PHE A 151 9.35 -8.27 -15.80
C PHE A 151 10.23 -8.96 -16.84
N GLY A 152 11.41 -8.44 -17.04
CA GLY A 152 12.43 -9.09 -17.85
C GLY A 152 12.83 -10.42 -17.23
N ALA A 153 12.50 -11.53 -17.91
CA ALA A 153 12.91 -12.84 -17.48
C ALA A 153 14.37 -13.01 -17.72
N ASN A 154 15.14 -12.92 -16.66
CA ASN A 154 16.48 -13.42 -16.78
C ASN A 154 17.08 -13.95 -15.50
N SER A 155 17.56 -15.14 -15.59
CA SER A 155 18.46 -15.73 -14.63
C SER A 155 19.92 -15.26 -14.82
N GLU A 156 20.23 -14.57 -15.90
CA GLU A 156 21.60 -14.15 -16.23
C GLU A 156 21.72 -12.63 -16.38
N TYR A 157 22.27 -12.00 -15.36
CA TYR A 157 22.68 -10.61 -15.34
C TYR A 157 23.72 -10.33 -16.45
N PRO A 158 23.64 -9.23 -17.24
CA PRO A 158 22.70 -8.11 -17.16
C PRO A 158 21.49 -8.19 -18.12
N ASP A 159 21.27 -9.27 -18.83
CA ASP A 159 20.36 -9.34 -19.98
C ASP A 159 18.85 -9.44 -19.64
N GLY A 160 18.48 -9.45 -18.38
CA GLY A 160 17.09 -9.61 -17.97
C GLY A 160 16.47 -8.45 -17.24
N TYR A 161 17.18 -7.36 -17.19
CA TYR A 161 16.69 -6.17 -16.51
C TYR A 161 15.97 -5.24 -17.47
N GLY A 162 15.24 -4.32 -16.95
CA GLY A 162 14.44 -3.36 -17.68
C GLY A 162 13.15 -3.10 -16.93
N ASP A 163 12.17 -2.65 -17.65
CA ASP A 163 10.90 -2.28 -17.07
C ASP A 163 10.17 -3.46 -16.42
N MET A 164 9.56 -3.18 -15.29
CA MET A 164 8.68 -4.08 -14.54
C MET A 164 7.36 -3.39 -14.27
N PHE A 165 6.29 -4.17 -14.31
CA PHE A 165 4.99 -3.78 -13.81
C PHE A 165 4.51 -4.81 -12.79
N THR A 166 4.01 -4.35 -11.66
CA THR A 166 3.27 -5.20 -10.73
C THR A 166 1.99 -4.51 -10.30
N SER A 167 0.96 -5.30 -10.04
CA SER A 167 -0.32 -4.79 -9.55
C SER A 167 -1.07 -5.87 -8.78
N GLU A 168 -1.69 -5.48 -7.69
CA GLU A 168 -2.75 -6.25 -7.05
C GLU A 168 -4.10 -5.74 -7.54
N PHE A 169 -5.01 -6.65 -7.85
CA PHE A 169 -6.30 -6.31 -8.39
C PHE A 169 -7.39 -7.31 -8.00
N VAL A 170 -8.62 -6.93 -8.23
CA VAL A 170 -9.80 -7.78 -7.97
C VAL A 170 -10.70 -7.85 -9.19
N THR A 171 -11.34 -9.00 -9.34
CA THR A 171 -12.40 -9.24 -10.32
C THR A 171 -13.62 -9.83 -9.63
N ALA A 172 -14.79 -9.77 -10.26
CA ALA A 172 -15.90 -10.60 -9.81
C ALA A 172 -15.47 -12.08 -9.81
N LYS A 173 -15.91 -12.83 -8.81
CA LYS A 173 -15.61 -14.26 -8.68
C LYS A 173 -15.94 -15.02 -9.97
N GLY A 174 -14.97 -15.80 -10.46
CA GLY A 174 -15.13 -16.49 -11.73
C GLY A 174 -14.14 -17.62 -11.98
N ASP A 175 -13.76 -17.77 -13.23
CA ASP A 175 -12.71 -18.70 -13.65
C ASP A 175 -11.34 -18.19 -13.17
N ARG A 176 -10.58 -19.02 -12.48
CA ARG A 176 -9.28 -18.71 -11.91
C ARG A 176 -8.11 -19.30 -12.70
N THR A 177 -8.42 -20.01 -13.78
CA THR A 177 -7.41 -20.66 -14.63
C THR A 177 -6.91 -19.76 -15.76
N THR A 178 -7.57 -18.63 -15.99
CA THR A 178 -7.23 -17.69 -17.05
C THR A 178 -7.29 -16.25 -16.51
N MET A 179 -6.44 -15.38 -17.00
CA MET A 179 -6.51 -13.95 -16.67
C MET A 179 -7.80 -13.35 -17.26
N PRO A 180 -8.67 -12.74 -16.44
CA PRO A 180 -9.89 -12.11 -16.95
C PRO A 180 -9.55 -10.92 -17.87
N VAL A 181 -10.14 -10.90 -19.07
CA VAL A 181 -9.96 -9.81 -20.04
C VAL A 181 -10.86 -8.61 -19.74
N GLY A 182 -10.45 -7.44 -20.18
CA GLY A 182 -11.24 -6.20 -20.06
C GLY A 182 -10.43 -4.98 -19.70
N GLU A 183 -11.12 -3.89 -19.42
CA GLU A 183 -10.53 -2.66 -18.93
C GLU A 183 -10.50 -2.65 -17.40
N TYR A 184 -9.32 -2.51 -16.84
CA TYR A 184 -9.06 -2.38 -15.41
C TYR A 184 -8.79 -0.93 -15.07
N ARG A 185 -9.48 -0.39 -14.05
CA ARG A 185 -9.28 0.97 -13.55
C ARG A 185 -8.60 0.95 -12.20
N PHE A 186 -7.84 1.99 -11.88
CA PHE A 186 -7.27 2.15 -10.54
C PHE A 186 -8.28 2.81 -9.61
N ALA A 187 -8.58 2.14 -8.50
CA ALA A 187 -9.48 2.66 -7.47
C ALA A 187 -9.21 1.98 -6.12
N TYR A 188 -9.58 2.64 -5.02
CA TYR A 188 -9.54 2.05 -3.67
C TYR A 188 -10.82 1.31 -3.32
N GLU A 189 -11.91 1.58 -4.06
CA GLU A 189 -13.18 0.89 -3.84
C GLU A 189 -13.18 -0.46 -4.51
N MET A 190 -13.73 -1.46 -3.80
CA MET A 190 -13.93 -2.80 -4.34
C MET A 190 -14.88 -2.78 -5.53
N GLY A 191 -14.57 -3.57 -6.54
CA GLY A 191 -15.39 -3.69 -7.74
C GLY A 191 -14.79 -4.68 -8.74
N ASP A 192 -15.57 -5.03 -9.77
CA ASP A 192 -15.05 -5.86 -10.86
C ASP A 192 -14.00 -5.08 -11.66
N ARG A 193 -12.89 -5.74 -11.97
CA ARG A 193 -11.74 -5.18 -12.70
C ARG A 193 -11.20 -3.89 -12.10
N VAL A 194 -10.92 -3.93 -10.80
CA VAL A 194 -10.26 -2.84 -10.08
C VAL A 194 -8.83 -3.24 -9.72
N MET A 195 -7.88 -2.42 -10.12
CA MET A 195 -6.48 -2.44 -9.65
C MET A 195 -6.32 -1.47 -8.48
N PHE A 196 -5.60 -1.89 -7.45
CA PHE A 196 -5.34 -1.02 -6.30
C PHE A 196 -4.21 -0.05 -6.63
N PRO A 197 -4.43 1.27 -6.42
CA PRO A 197 -3.38 2.25 -6.60
C PRO A 197 -2.15 1.95 -5.74
N GLY A 198 -0.99 2.29 -6.27
CA GLY A 198 0.27 2.16 -5.54
C GLY A 198 0.30 3.04 -4.31
N THR A 199 0.85 2.51 -3.24
CA THR A 199 1.08 3.23 -1.99
C THR A 199 2.43 2.84 -1.40
N THR A 200 2.82 3.49 -0.32
CA THR A 200 4.08 3.17 0.36
C THR A 200 3.82 2.68 1.77
N SER A 201 4.60 1.69 2.19
CA SER A 201 4.64 1.25 3.58
C SER A 201 5.47 2.23 4.44
N TYR A 202 5.35 2.10 5.76
CA TYR A 202 6.21 2.84 6.70
C TYR A 202 7.71 2.56 6.51
N ALA A 203 8.07 1.41 5.95
CA ALA A 203 9.45 1.04 5.64
C ALA A 203 9.94 1.62 4.29
N GLY A 204 9.09 2.37 3.58
CA GLY A 204 9.43 2.94 2.28
C GLY A 204 9.27 1.98 1.10
N SER A 205 8.78 0.76 1.33
CA SER A 205 8.46 -0.17 0.24
C SER A 205 7.20 0.29 -0.49
N ILE A 206 7.18 0.17 -1.81
CA ILE A 206 5.99 0.40 -2.61
C ILE A 206 5.13 -0.87 -2.55
N LEU A 207 3.83 -0.69 -2.39
CA LEU A 207 2.82 -1.75 -2.31
C LEU A 207 1.81 -1.58 -3.43
N PHE A 208 1.12 -2.66 -3.78
CA PHE A 208 0.09 -2.77 -4.81
C PHE A 208 0.62 -2.49 -6.22
N SER A 209 0.18 -1.40 -6.86
CA SER A 209 0.50 -1.16 -8.27
C SER A 209 1.67 -0.19 -8.43
N TYR A 210 2.71 -0.64 -9.09
CA TYR A 210 3.86 0.22 -9.37
C TYR A 210 4.62 -0.19 -10.63
N TYR A 211 5.31 0.79 -11.19
CA TYR A 211 6.38 0.63 -12.15
C TYR A 211 7.71 0.46 -11.43
N GLY A 212 8.59 -0.35 -11.97
CA GLY A 212 9.98 -0.45 -11.57
C GLY A 212 10.89 -0.61 -12.78
N ASP A 213 12.08 -0.05 -12.72
CA ASP A 213 13.18 -0.41 -13.60
C ASP A 213 14.16 -1.26 -12.80
N LEU A 214 14.22 -2.54 -13.14
CA LEU A 214 15.06 -3.52 -12.46
C LEU A 214 16.54 -3.43 -12.89
N THR A 215 16.87 -2.57 -13.85
CA THR A 215 18.26 -2.33 -14.23
C THR A 215 19.01 -1.76 -13.02
N PRO A 216 20.04 -2.45 -12.49
CA PRO A 216 20.71 -1.97 -11.31
C PRO A 216 21.45 -0.67 -11.58
N ASP A 217 21.41 0.23 -10.63
CA ASP A 217 22.30 1.37 -10.58
C ASP A 217 23.72 0.95 -10.19
N ALA A 218 24.61 1.93 -10.01
CA ALA A 218 26.01 1.68 -9.62
C ALA A 218 26.15 1.03 -8.23
N GLU A 219 25.11 1.04 -7.41
CA GLU A 219 25.04 0.48 -6.06
C GLU A 219 24.32 -0.88 -6.03
N GLY A 220 23.73 -1.32 -7.16
CA GLY A 220 23.05 -2.60 -7.30
C GLY A 220 21.55 -2.57 -6.95
N TYR A 221 20.95 -1.37 -6.84
CA TYR A 221 19.52 -1.18 -6.60
C TYR A 221 18.77 -0.87 -7.87
N SER A 222 17.44 -1.05 -7.85
CA SER A 222 16.56 -0.59 -8.94
C SER A 222 16.78 0.88 -9.23
N SER A 223 17.00 1.21 -10.50
CA SER A 223 17.32 2.57 -10.91
C SER A 223 16.14 3.52 -10.79
N GLN A 224 14.92 3.04 -10.99
CA GLN A 224 13.70 3.85 -10.94
C GLN A 224 12.51 3.06 -10.40
N THR A 225 11.63 3.76 -9.70
CA THR A 225 10.34 3.22 -9.23
C THR A 225 9.26 4.30 -9.26
N ALA A 226 8.01 3.91 -9.48
CA ALA A 226 6.88 4.82 -9.45
C ALA A 226 5.58 4.12 -9.03
N PRO A 227 4.97 4.51 -7.88
CA PRO A 227 3.62 4.07 -7.53
C PRO A 227 2.62 4.58 -8.56
N ILE A 228 1.71 3.72 -9.01
CA ILE A 228 0.65 4.08 -9.95
C ILE A 228 -0.53 4.66 -9.17
N SER A 229 -0.89 5.90 -9.43
CA SER A 229 -1.98 6.59 -8.73
C SER A 229 -3.33 6.49 -9.44
N SER A 230 -3.32 6.41 -10.77
CA SER A 230 -4.54 6.44 -11.57
C SER A 230 -4.32 5.95 -13.00
N GLY A 231 -5.39 5.96 -13.80
CA GLY A 231 -5.37 5.51 -15.18
C GLY A 231 -6.05 4.17 -15.36
N LYS A 232 -5.60 3.41 -16.35
CA LYS A 232 -6.17 2.10 -16.69
C LYS A 232 -5.16 1.16 -17.33
N VAL A 233 -5.49 -0.13 -17.26
CA VAL A 233 -4.84 -1.18 -18.04
C VAL A 233 -5.91 -1.93 -18.83
N VAL A 234 -5.74 -2.10 -20.12
CA VAL A 234 -6.63 -2.91 -20.95
C VAL A 234 -5.96 -4.25 -21.21
N VAL A 235 -6.67 -5.32 -20.88
CA VAL A 235 -6.22 -6.70 -21.11
C VAL A 235 -7.06 -7.30 -22.23
N GLU A 236 -6.41 -7.72 -23.29
CA GLU A 236 -7.01 -8.35 -24.46
C GLU A 236 -6.44 -9.77 -24.61
N GLU A 237 -7.29 -10.73 -24.91
CA GLU A 237 -6.85 -12.05 -25.32
C GLU A 237 -6.54 -12.04 -26.83
N ALA A 238 -5.37 -12.56 -27.18
CA ALA A 238 -4.95 -12.77 -28.54
C ALA A 238 -5.00 -14.26 -28.91
N ALA A 239 -4.58 -14.64 -30.11
CA ALA A 239 -4.55 -16.03 -30.54
C ALA A 239 -3.59 -16.88 -29.68
N ASP A 240 -3.88 -18.17 -29.59
CA ASP A 240 -3.03 -19.19 -28.96
C ASP A 240 -2.75 -19.02 -27.46
N GLY A 241 -3.67 -18.35 -26.75
CA GLY A 241 -3.56 -18.09 -25.31
C GLY A 241 -2.55 -16.99 -24.98
N ASN A 242 -2.17 -16.17 -25.95
CA ASN A 242 -1.44 -14.95 -25.71
C ASN A 242 -2.39 -13.85 -25.25
N TYR A 243 -1.83 -12.89 -24.54
CA TYR A 243 -2.51 -11.70 -24.05
C TYR A 243 -1.77 -10.45 -24.49
N ARG A 244 -2.50 -9.35 -24.57
CA ARG A 244 -1.95 -8.02 -24.76
C ARG A 244 -2.41 -7.13 -23.63
N PHE A 245 -1.46 -6.49 -22.97
CA PHE A 245 -1.69 -5.50 -21.92
C PHE A 245 -1.34 -4.13 -22.50
N ILE A 246 -2.27 -3.20 -22.40
CA ILE A 246 -2.11 -1.82 -22.87
C ILE A 246 -2.20 -0.92 -21.66
N PHE A 247 -1.13 -0.18 -21.39
CA PHE A 247 -0.97 0.67 -20.22
C PHE A 247 -1.23 2.13 -20.57
N ASP A 248 -2.11 2.78 -19.82
CA ASP A 248 -2.37 4.22 -19.85
C ASP A 248 -2.57 4.69 -18.41
N MET A 249 -1.47 4.91 -17.74
CA MET A 249 -1.39 5.10 -16.30
C MET A 249 -0.73 6.41 -15.95
N VAL A 250 -0.92 6.85 -14.71
CA VAL A 250 -0.28 8.04 -14.14
C VAL A 250 0.29 7.67 -12.78
N ASP A 251 1.53 8.05 -12.52
CA ASP A 251 2.17 7.85 -11.23
C ASP A 251 1.74 8.90 -10.18
N ASP A 252 2.26 8.81 -8.96
CA ASP A 252 1.97 9.73 -7.87
C ASP A 252 2.63 11.11 -8.04
N GLY A 253 3.56 11.26 -8.98
CA GLY A 253 4.18 12.52 -9.40
C GLY A 253 3.46 13.21 -10.55
N GLY A 254 2.48 12.56 -11.17
CA GLY A 254 1.74 13.06 -12.33
C GLY A 254 2.38 12.73 -13.69
N ASN A 255 3.44 11.91 -13.71
CA ASN A 255 4.02 11.46 -14.97
C ASN A 255 3.14 10.37 -15.59
N LYS A 256 2.99 10.40 -16.92
CA LYS A 256 2.31 9.33 -17.63
C LYS A 256 3.22 8.13 -17.82
N ILE A 257 2.66 6.95 -17.62
CA ILE A 257 3.32 5.67 -17.88
C ILE A 257 2.46 4.92 -18.89
N THR A 258 2.97 4.76 -20.10
CA THR A 258 2.25 4.16 -21.23
C THR A 258 3.04 3.03 -21.87
N GLY A 259 2.42 2.27 -22.74
CA GLY A 259 3.09 1.21 -23.49
C GLY A 259 2.23 -0.03 -23.59
N GLU A 260 2.85 -1.13 -24.01
CA GLU A 260 2.18 -2.42 -24.12
C GLU A 260 3.13 -3.58 -23.82
N TRP A 261 2.56 -4.67 -23.35
CA TRP A 261 3.20 -5.96 -23.28
C TRP A 261 2.35 -6.98 -24.03
N SER A 262 2.99 -7.93 -24.72
CA SER A 262 2.30 -9.03 -25.38
C SER A 262 3.05 -10.32 -25.14
N GLY A 263 2.32 -11.39 -24.77
CA GLY A 263 2.91 -12.68 -24.51
C GLY A 263 1.91 -13.65 -23.91
N LYS A 264 2.40 -14.81 -23.50
CA LYS A 264 1.61 -15.83 -22.82
C LYS A 264 1.88 -15.76 -21.32
N PRO A 265 0.92 -15.31 -20.48
CA PRO A 265 1.09 -15.31 -19.05
C PRO A 265 1.09 -16.73 -18.48
N LEU A 266 1.84 -16.94 -17.41
CA LEU A 266 1.68 -18.07 -16.51
C LEU A 266 0.62 -17.71 -15.48
N VAL A 267 -0.51 -18.40 -15.50
CA VAL A 267 -1.61 -18.20 -14.55
C VAL A 267 -1.63 -19.34 -13.56
N GLU A 268 -1.60 -19.04 -12.26
CA GLU A 268 -1.64 -20.00 -11.17
C GLU A 268 -2.78 -19.68 -10.20
N ASP A 269 -3.60 -20.69 -9.90
CA ASP A 269 -4.62 -20.62 -8.84
C ASP A 269 -4.02 -21.07 -7.51
N LEU A 270 -3.81 -20.12 -6.61
CA LEU A 270 -3.28 -20.32 -5.26
C LEU A 270 -4.37 -20.22 -4.18
N SER A 271 -5.65 -20.23 -4.57
CA SER A 271 -6.77 -20.01 -3.65
C SER A 271 -6.97 -21.10 -2.60
N GLU A 272 -6.37 -22.28 -2.80
CA GLU A 272 -6.40 -23.39 -1.82
C GLU A 272 -5.24 -23.27 -0.80
N ASP A 273 -4.25 -22.41 -1.04
CA ASP A 273 -3.05 -22.25 -0.20
C ASP A 273 -3.16 -21.07 0.78
N VAL A 274 -4.29 -20.35 0.78
CA VAL A 274 -4.50 -19.11 1.55
C VAL A 274 -5.47 -19.32 2.72
#